data_492754fc9c1095ff151ca83e9dafb9a0
#
_entry.id   492754fc9c1095ff151ca83e9dafb9a0
#
_cell.length_a   1.000
_cell.length_b   1.000
_cell.length_c   1.000
_cell.angle_alpha   90.00
_cell.angle_beta   90.00
_cell.angle_gamma   90.00
#
_symmetry.space_group_name_H-M   'P 1'
#
loop_
_entity.id
_entity.type
_entity.pdbx_description
1 polymer ?
#
loop_
_entity_poly.entity_id
_entity_poly.type
_entity_poly.pdbx_seq_one_letter_code
_entity_poly.pdbx_strand_id
1 'polypeptide(L)'
;FTWTVISKATVFAPEKQEGICSICGAKQSRDNGSKLTATMKLNVTSIKLQKKQSTTKVKVTGLANGDSVKSWTSSNKKIVTVDKNGKIKAGKKTGSAKITITLKSGKKATLKVKVQSAKVKTTKITGLKTKLTLKKGKSLTLKPVISPITSQEKVTYTTSNKKVATVTSKGVITAKKKGTATITVKSGSKSKKLRSQ
;
A
#
# COMPACT_ATOMS: atom_id res chain seq x y z
N PHE A 1 44.90 -7.52 -4.93
CA PHE A 1 43.63 -8.08 -4.38
C PHE A 1 42.48 -7.82 -5.35
N THR A 2 41.77 -8.87 -5.73
CA THR A 2 40.50 -8.78 -6.43
C THR A 2 39.38 -8.78 -5.37
N TRP A 3 38.59 -7.71 -5.32
CA TRP A 3 37.55 -7.52 -4.29
C TRP A 3 36.17 -7.97 -4.77
N THR A 4 35.48 -8.76 -3.96
CA THR A 4 34.11 -9.20 -4.21
C THR A 4 33.22 -8.83 -3.03
N VAL A 5 31.98 -8.42 -3.31
CA VAL A 5 30.98 -8.10 -2.26
C VAL A 5 30.48 -9.39 -1.64
N ILE A 6 30.72 -9.56 -0.33
CA ILE A 6 30.25 -10.69 0.47
C ILE A 6 28.99 -10.37 1.28
N SER A 7 28.75 -9.10 1.62
CA SER A 7 27.47 -8.64 2.14
C SER A 7 27.17 -7.20 1.73
N LYS A 8 25.93 -6.94 1.32
CA LYS A 8 25.47 -5.59 0.95
C LYS A 8 25.31 -4.72 2.18
N ALA A 9 25.51 -3.40 2.03
CA ALA A 9 25.24 -2.43 3.08
C ALA A 9 23.80 -2.53 3.59
N THR A 10 23.63 -2.36 4.89
CA THR A 10 22.36 -2.30 5.61
C THR A 10 22.28 -1.03 6.45
N VAL A 11 21.15 -0.79 7.11
CA VAL A 11 21.04 0.30 8.10
C VAL A 11 21.88 0.07 9.37
N PHE A 12 22.40 -1.14 9.55
CA PHE A 12 23.18 -1.52 10.74
C PHE A 12 24.67 -1.67 10.47
N ALA A 13 25.05 -1.99 9.23
CA ALA A 13 26.42 -2.25 8.83
C ALA A 13 26.71 -1.74 7.42
N PRO A 14 27.96 -1.31 7.12
CA PRO A 14 28.41 -1.02 5.78
C PRO A 14 28.45 -2.30 4.91
N GLU A 15 28.69 -2.13 3.62
CA GLU A 15 28.98 -3.26 2.73
C GLU A 15 30.29 -3.92 3.14
N LYS A 16 30.33 -5.24 3.14
CA LYS A 16 31.58 -6.00 3.35
C LYS A 16 32.09 -6.60 2.04
N GLN A 17 33.39 -6.47 1.83
CA GLN A 17 34.10 -7.06 0.71
C GLN A 17 35.18 -8.01 1.20
N GLU A 18 35.36 -9.12 0.50
CA GLU A 18 36.51 -10.01 0.63
C GLU A 18 37.42 -9.82 -0.58
N GLY A 19 38.69 -9.61 -0.34
CA GLY A 19 39.74 -9.52 -1.34
C GLY A 19 40.66 -10.74 -1.30
N ILE A 20 41.01 -11.25 -2.46
CA ILE A 20 41.96 -12.36 -2.62
C ILE A 20 43.20 -11.83 -3.33
N CYS A 21 44.38 -12.03 -2.74
CA CYS A 21 45.66 -11.70 -3.36
C CYS A 21 45.91 -12.63 -4.55
N SER A 22 46.11 -12.07 -5.75
CA SER A 22 46.36 -12.84 -6.97
C SER A 22 47.72 -13.57 -6.97
N ILE A 23 48.66 -13.19 -6.11
CA ILE A 23 49.99 -13.76 -6.05
C ILE A 23 50.10 -14.85 -4.98
N CYS A 24 49.64 -14.57 -3.76
CA CYS A 24 49.84 -15.49 -2.62
C CYS A 24 48.54 -16.13 -2.11
N GLY A 25 47.35 -15.80 -2.69
CA GLY A 25 46.05 -16.35 -2.26
C GLY A 25 45.55 -15.83 -0.90
N ALA A 26 46.29 -14.93 -0.23
CA ALA A 26 45.89 -14.40 1.05
C ALA A 26 44.54 -13.68 0.96
N LYS A 27 43.69 -13.88 1.96
CA LYS A 27 42.35 -13.27 2.06
C LYS A 27 42.37 -12.12 3.02
N GLN A 28 41.66 -11.03 2.66
CA GLN A 28 41.40 -9.89 3.52
C GLN A 28 39.92 -9.48 3.41
N SER A 29 39.35 -8.99 4.50
CA SER A 29 38.04 -8.39 4.49
C SER A 29 38.12 -6.90 4.82
N ARG A 30 37.22 -6.11 4.21
CA ARG A 30 37.08 -4.68 4.50
C ARG A 30 35.64 -4.23 4.46
N ASP A 31 35.38 -3.16 5.18
CA ASP A 31 34.13 -2.42 5.01
C ASP A 31 34.26 -1.47 3.79
N ASN A 32 33.22 -1.40 2.96
CA ASN A 32 33.16 -0.54 1.79
C ASN A 32 31.99 0.43 1.92
N GLY A 33 32.31 1.71 2.04
CA GLY A 33 31.32 2.77 2.24
C GLY A 33 30.73 2.84 3.64
N SER A 34 29.55 3.44 3.75
CA SER A 34 28.83 3.67 5.01
C SER A 34 27.57 2.82 5.10
N LYS A 35 27.05 2.64 6.32
CA LYS A 35 25.71 2.07 6.52
C LYS A 35 24.64 2.93 5.83
N LEU A 36 23.55 2.28 5.42
CA LEU A 36 22.42 2.94 4.77
C LEU A 36 21.66 3.84 5.74
N THR A 37 21.19 4.96 5.24
CA THR A 37 20.23 5.81 5.97
C THR A 37 18.88 5.11 6.07
N ALA A 38 18.32 5.02 7.28
CA ALA A 38 17.00 4.44 7.48
C ALA A 38 15.91 5.23 6.76
N THR A 39 15.09 4.55 5.98
CA THR A 39 13.96 5.13 5.23
C THR A 39 12.66 4.43 5.57
N MET A 40 11.55 5.14 5.48
CA MET A 40 10.20 4.59 5.68
C MET A 40 9.15 5.50 5.04
N LYS A 41 8.18 4.91 4.37
CA LYS A 41 7.00 5.60 3.84
C LYS A 41 5.73 4.89 4.31
N LEU A 42 4.71 5.68 4.68
CA LEU A 42 3.35 5.18 4.88
C LEU A 42 2.52 5.47 3.63
N ASN A 43 1.69 4.52 3.21
CA ASN A 43 0.76 4.76 2.09
C ASN A 43 -0.29 5.84 2.38
N VAL A 44 -0.54 6.15 3.67
CA VAL A 44 -1.37 7.26 4.13
C VAL A 44 -0.84 7.80 5.45
N THR A 45 -1.00 9.11 5.70
CA THR A 45 -0.60 9.78 6.95
C THR A 45 -1.77 9.98 7.92
N SER A 46 -3.00 9.78 7.44
CA SER A 46 -4.21 9.85 8.26
C SER A 46 -5.29 8.91 7.77
N ILE A 47 -6.09 8.39 8.70
CA ILE A 47 -7.28 7.58 8.42
C ILE A 47 -8.45 7.99 9.30
N LYS A 48 -9.66 7.73 8.81
CA LYS A 48 -10.91 7.77 9.59
C LYS A 48 -11.42 6.35 9.78
N LEU A 49 -11.94 6.02 10.94
CA LEU A 49 -12.57 4.74 11.23
C LEU A 49 -13.93 4.99 11.88
N GLN A 50 -14.91 4.15 11.56
CA GLN A 50 -16.12 4.07 12.37
C GLN A 50 -15.81 3.36 13.68
N LYS A 51 -16.56 3.63 14.75
CA LYS A 51 -16.49 2.86 16.00
C LYS A 51 -16.49 1.36 15.71
N LYS A 52 -15.63 0.59 16.40
CA LYS A 52 -15.45 -0.86 16.26
C LYS A 52 -14.89 -1.34 14.90
N GLN A 53 -14.72 -0.46 13.91
CA GLN A 53 -14.11 -0.80 12.61
C GLN A 53 -12.63 -1.17 12.79
N SER A 54 -12.16 -2.16 12.03
CA SER A 54 -10.75 -2.49 11.94
C SER A 54 -10.23 -2.37 10.50
N THR A 55 -8.91 -2.18 10.36
CA THR A 55 -8.25 -2.10 9.06
C THR A 55 -6.83 -2.64 9.10
N THR A 56 -6.39 -3.27 8.01
CA THR A 56 -5.00 -3.70 7.73
C THR A 56 -4.46 -3.00 6.49
N LYS A 57 -5.18 -1.96 5.99
CA LYS A 57 -4.86 -1.27 4.74
C LYS A 57 -3.73 -0.23 4.87
N VAL A 58 -3.30 0.10 6.09
CA VAL A 58 -2.12 0.93 6.30
C VAL A 58 -0.88 0.09 6.04
N LYS A 59 -0.02 0.54 5.15
CA LYS A 59 1.19 -0.18 4.73
C LYS A 59 2.42 0.67 4.98
N VAL A 60 3.46 0.01 5.47
CA VAL A 60 4.81 0.55 5.59
C VAL A 60 5.60 0.05 4.37
N THR A 61 6.26 0.95 3.67
CA THR A 61 7.05 0.65 2.46
C THR A 61 8.32 1.49 2.43
N GLY A 62 9.20 1.24 1.47
CA GLY A 62 10.43 2.01 1.29
C GLY A 62 11.41 1.88 2.45
N LEU A 63 11.47 0.70 3.07
CA LEU A 63 12.47 0.40 4.08
C LEU A 63 13.83 0.21 3.41
N ALA A 64 14.87 0.76 4.01
CA ALA A 64 16.23 0.49 3.60
C ALA A 64 16.62 -0.96 3.94
N ASN A 65 17.60 -1.50 3.23
CA ASN A 65 18.05 -2.89 3.40
C ASN A 65 18.40 -3.20 4.86
N GLY A 66 17.96 -4.34 5.36
CA GLY A 66 18.19 -4.81 6.73
C GLY A 66 17.20 -4.22 7.76
N ASP A 67 16.40 -3.20 7.42
CA ASP A 67 15.47 -2.61 8.36
C ASP A 67 14.10 -3.30 8.36
N SER A 68 13.39 -3.21 9.48
CA SER A 68 12.06 -3.78 9.62
C SER A 68 11.26 -3.05 10.70
N VAL A 69 9.94 -3.23 10.70
CA VAL A 69 9.08 -2.66 11.75
C VAL A 69 9.35 -3.38 13.08
N LYS A 70 9.76 -2.61 14.08
CA LYS A 70 9.98 -3.06 15.47
C LYS A 70 8.66 -3.07 16.25
N SER A 71 7.88 -1.99 16.14
CA SER A 71 6.66 -1.87 16.95
C SER A 71 5.65 -0.90 16.36
N TRP A 72 4.40 -1.10 16.76
CA TRP A 72 3.26 -0.22 16.55
C TRP A 72 2.71 0.16 17.92
N THR A 73 2.56 1.46 18.18
CA THR A 73 2.04 1.94 19.46
C THR A 73 0.93 2.97 19.24
N SER A 74 -0.08 2.95 20.11
CA SER A 74 -1.17 3.92 20.08
C SER A 74 -1.02 4.91 21.25
N SER A 75 -1.20 6.20 20.97
CA SER A 75 -1.20 7.25 22.00
C SER A 75 -2.43 7.19 22.91
N ASN A 76 -3.51 6.51 22.46
CA ASN A 76 -4.73 6.35 23.26
C ASN A 76 -5.44 5.05 22.92
N LYS A 77 -5.18 4.01 23.70
CA LYS A 77 -5.76 2.66 23.53
C LYS A 77 -7.27 2.61 23.76
N LYS A 78 -7.88 3.57 24.45
CA LYS A 78 -9.34 3.68 24.62
C LYS A 78 -10.04 4.10 23.33
N ILE A 79 -9.34 4.84 22.46
CA ILE A 79 -9.85 5.30 21.16
C ILE A 79 -9.47 4.32 20.06
N VAL A 80 -8.18 3.91 19.99
CA VAL A 80 -7.65 3.06 18.94
C VAL A 80 -6.60 2.11 19.53
N THR A 81 -6.69 0.84 19.15
CA THR A 81 -5.64 -0.15 19.40
C THR A 81 -4.97 -0.55 18.08
N VAL A 82 -3.75 -1.03 18.17
CA VAL A 82 -2.99 -1.60 17.03
C VAL A 82 -2.23 -2.83 17.53
N ASP A 83 -2.19 -3.87 16.72
CA ASP A 83 -1.42 -5.09 17.03
C ASP A 83 -0.02 -5.06 16.39
N LYS A 84 0.80 -6.08 16.69
CA LYS A 84 2.15 -6.22 16.16
C LYS A 84 2.21 -6.31 14.61
N ASN A 85 1.14 -6.73 13.97
CA ASN A 85 1.04 -6.87 12.51
C ASN A 85 0.49 -5.61 11.83
N GLY A 86 0.25 -4.51 12.60
CA GLY A 86 -0.29 -3.26 12.07
C GLY A 86 -1.81 -3.29 11.81
N LYS A 87 -2.57 -4.25 12.36
CA LYS A 87 -4.03 -4.22 12.33
C LYS A 87 -4.54 -3.19 13.33
N ILE A 88 -5.16 -2.15 12.81
CA ILE A 88 -5.70 -1.03 13.59
C ILE A 88 -7.17 -1.28 13.87
N LYS A 89 -7.60 -1.15 15.12
CA LYS A 89 -9.00 -1.34 15.54
C LYS A 89 -9.48 -0.12 16.34
N ALA A 90 -10.58 0.47 15.88
CA ALA A 90 -11.27 1.55 16.58
C ALA A 90 -12.01 1.02 17.80
N GLY A 91 -11.96 1.76 18.89
CA GLY A 91 -12.71 1.47 20.12
C GLY A 91 -14.20 1.83 20.03
N LYS A 92 -14.87 1.84 21.17
CA LYS A 92 -16.28 2.21 21.31
C LYS A 92 -16.50 3.73 21.40
N LYS A 93 -15.46 4.53 21.72
CA LYS A 93 -15.52 5.99 21.87
C LYS A 93 -15.05 6.69 20.59
N THR A 94 -15.65 7.82 20.27
CA THR A 94 -15.16 8.74 19.22
C THR A 94 -13.97 9.54 19.75
N GLY A 95 -13.15 10.05 18.86
CA GLY A 95 -11.98 10.84 19.22
C GLY A 95 -10.84 10.65 18.23
N SER A 96 -9.68 11.17 18.59
CA SER A 96 -8.46 11.06 17.78
C SER A 96 -7.34 10.42 18.60
N ALA A 97 -6.51 9.65 17.91
CA ALA A 97 -5.27 9.09 18.46
C ALA A 97 -4.19 9.08 17.38
N LYS A 98 -2.94 9.03 17.81
CA LYS A 98 -1.78 8.84 16.94
C LYS A 98 -1.28 7.40 17.07
N ILE A 99 -0.98 6.75 15.95
CA ILE A 99 -0.25 5.49 15.95
C ILE A 99 1.17 5.81 15.51
N THR A 100 2.13 5.45 16.34
CA THR A 100 3.56 5.57 16.05
C THR A 100 4.07 4.22 15.59
N ILE A 101 4.71 4.19 14.44
CA ILE A 101 5.43 3.05 13.88
C ILE A 101 6.91 3.30 14.13
N THR A 102 7.60 2.34 14.76
CA THR A 102 9.03 2.43 15.02
C THR A 102 9.74 1.28 14.31
N LEU A 103 10.80 1.59 13.57
CA LEU A 103 11.67 0.62 12.92
C LEU A 103 12.74 0.11 13.89
N LYS A 104 13.42 -1.00 13.54
CA LYS A 104 14.59 -1.50 14.31
C LYS A 104 15.72 -0.50 14.34
N SER A 105 15.92 0.27 13.26
CA SER A 105 16.88 1.39 13.19
C SER A 105 16.55 2.57 14.12
N GLY A 106 15.38 2.56 14.77
CA GLY A 106 14.90 3.67 15.59
C GLY A 106 14.09 4.72 14.83
N LYS A 107 14.05 4.68 13.49
CA LYS A 107 13.25 5.63 12.69
C LYS A 107 11.76 5.48 13.03
N LYS A 108 11.06 6.62 13.11
CA LYS A 108 9.63 6.67 13.48
C LYS A 108 8.80 7.35 12.41
N ALA A 109 7.56 6.89 12.25
CA ALA A 109 6.51 7.59 11.51
C ALA A 109 5.21 7.60 12.32
N THR A 110 4.38 8.59 12.06
CA THR A 110 3.11 8.79 12.79
C THR A 110 1.94 8.77 11.83
N LEU A 111 0.92 7.97 12.16
CA LEU A 111 -0.38 7.92 11.51
C LEU A 111 -1.42 8.59 12.40
N LYS A 112 -2.14 9.58 11.89
CA LYS A 112 -3.27 10.19 12.59
C LYS A 112 -4.52 9.34 12.37
N VAL A 113 -5.24 8.99 13.44
CA VAL A 113 -6.48 8.21 13.37
C VAL A 113 -7.61 8.98 14.02
N LYS A 114 -8.71 9.19 13.29
CA LYS A 114 -9.96 9.78 13.82
C LYS A 114 -11.03 8.69 13.86
N VAL A 115 -11.61 8.44 15.02
CA VAL A 115 -12.75 7.54 15.21
C VAL A 115 -14.04 8.35 15.27
N GLN A 116 -15.03 7.97 14.45
CA GLN A 116 -16.32 8.64 14.33
C GLN A 116 -17.48 7.63 14.47
N SER A 117 -18.70 8.12 14.76
CA SER A 117 -19.91 7.28 14.83
C SER A 117 -20.43 6.88 13.46
N ALA A 118 -20.43 7.82 12.51
CA ALA A 118 -20.90 7.58 11.14
C ALA A 118 -19.96 6.67 10.35
N LYS A 119 -20.52 5.95 9.38
CA LYS A 119 -19.75 5.16 8.40
C LYS A 119 -18.72 6.04 7.66
N VAL A 120 -17.58 5.46 7.33
CA VAL A 120 -16.59 6.13 6.48
C VAL A 120 -17.01 6.00 5.03
N LYS A 121 -17.48 7.10 4.45
CA LYS A 121 -17.94 7.16 3.06
C LYS A 121 -16.77 7.35 2.09
N THR A 122 -16.96 6.94 0.83
CA THR A 122 -16.04 7.20 -0.28
C THR A 122 -16.09 8.67 -0.67
N THR A 123 -14.95 9.32 -0.73
CA THR A 123 -14.83 10.70 -1.19
C THR A 123 -14.28 10.81 -2.61
N LYS A 124 -13.49 9.81 -3.05
CA LYS A 124 -12.85 9.81 -4.38
C LYS A 124 -12.58 8.39 -4.88
N ILE A 125 -12.66 8.21 -6.20
CA ILE A 125 -12.24 6.99 -6.92
C ILE A 125 -11.15 7.40 -7.91
N THR A 126 -9.97 6.77 -7.82
CA THR A 126 -8.80 7.02 -8.68
C THR A 126 -8.19 5.70 -9.17
N GLY A 127 -7.03 5.75 -9.83
CA GLY A 127 -6.32 4.55 -10.31
C GLY A 127 -6.95 3.92 -11.56
N LEU A 128 -7.85 4.63 -12.25
CA LEU A 128 -8.51 4.16 -13.47
C LEU A 128 -8.16 5.05 -14.66
N LYS A 129 -7.81 4.44 -15.79
CA LYS A 129 -7.68 5.12 -17.08
C LYS A 129 -9.07 5.53 -17.57
N THR A 130 -9.19 6.67 -18.27
CA THR A 130 -10.45 7.16 -18.83
C THR A 130 -10.84 6.43 -20.13
N LYS A 131 -9.85 5.92 -20.86
CA LYS A 131 -10.02 5.14 -22.10
C LYS A 131 -9.29 3.80 -21.97
N LEU A 132 -9.90 2.74 -22.47
CA LEU A 132 -9.35 1.38 -22.52
C LEU A 132 -9.57 0.83 -23.93
N THR A 133 -8.55 0.21 -24.51
CA THR A 133 -8.67 -0.53 -25.76
C THR A 133 -8.42 -2.00 -25.47
N LEU A 134 -9.38 -2.84 -25.84
CA LEU A 134 -9.31 -4.29 -25.63
C LEU A 134 -9.65 -5.02 -26.93
N LYS A 135 -8.79 -5.93 -27.36
CA LYS A 135 -9.11 -6.85 -28.47
C LYS A 135 -10.24 -7.80 -28.05
N LYS A 136 -11.12 -8.18 -29.00
CA LYS A 136 -12.20 -9.17 -28.77
C LYS A 136 -11.67 -10.40 -28.04
N GLY A 137 -12.39 -10.87 -27.03
CA GLY A 137 -12.04 -12.01 -26.18
C GLY A 137 -11.03 -11.71 -25.08
N LYS A 138 -10.36 -10.55 -25.09
CA LYS A 138 -9.40 -10.18 -24.02
C LYS A 138 -10.10 -9.58 -22.81
N SER A 139 -9.50 -9.77 -21.65
CA SER A 139 -10.01 -9.28 -20.38
C SER A 139 -8.98 -8.40 -19.66
N LEU A 140 -9.46 -7.45 -18.87
CA LEU A 140 -8.68 -6.56 -18.01
C LEU A 140 -9.34 -6.41 -16.65
N THR A 141 -8.59 -6.54 -15.58
CA THR A 141 -9.09 -6.29 -14.23
C THR A 141 -8.85 -4.83 -13.85
N LEU A 142 -9.94 -4.12 -13.53
CA LEU A 142 -9.88 -2.77 -12.99
C LEU A 142 -9.39 -2.81 -11.54
N LYS A 143 -8.50 -1.87 -11.20
CA LYS A 143 -7.97 -1.71 -9.85
C LYS A 143 -8.26 -0.29 -9.34
N PRO A 144 -9.54 0.05 -9.02
CA PRO A 144 -9.88 1.36 -8.48
C PRO A 144 -9.24 1.58 -7.11
N VAL A 145 -8.69 2.77 -6.90
CA VAL A 145 -8.20 3.21 -5.60
C VAL A 145 -9.30 4.06 -4.96
N ILE A 146 -9.80 3.59 -3.83
CA ILE A 146 -10.88 4.24 -3.06
C ILE A 146 -10.28 5.09 -1.96
N SER A 147 -10.68 6.34 -1.87
CA SER A 147 -10.30 7.25 -0.79
C SER A 147 -11.52 7.67 0.02
N PRO A 148 -11.40 7.71 1.37
CA PRO A 148 -10.29 7.19 2.16
C PRO A 148 -10.18 5.65 2.06
N ILE A 149 -8.98 5.11 2.29
CA ILE A 149 -8.71 3.65 2.17
C ILE A 149 -9.57 2.80 3.13
N THR A 150 -10.13 3.43 4.14
CA THR A 150 -11.00 2.85 5.17
C THR A 150 -12.48 2.98 4.87
N SER A 151 -12.84 3.46 3.67
CA SER A 151 -14.24 3.51 3.23
C SER A 151 -14.91 2.14 3.40
N GLN A 152 -16.15 2.17 3.89
CA GLN A 152 -17.00 0.99 4.12
C GLN A 152 -18.02 0.80 2.98
N GLU A 153 -17.97 1.67 1.96
CA GLU A 153 -18.88 1.58 0.82
C GLU A 153 -18.38 0.57 -0.20
N LYS A 154 -19.28 -0.28 -0.64
CA LYS A 154 -19.00 -1.32 -1.64
C LYS A 154 -18.71 -0.69 -3.00
N VAL A 155 -17.73 -1.25 -3.71
CA VAL A 155 -17.47 -0.88 -5.10
C VAL A 155 -18.33 -1.76 -6.00
N THR A 156 -19.02 -1.12 -6.94
CA THR A 156 -19.85 -1.78 -7.95
C THR A 156 -19.44 -1.36 -9.35
N TYR A 157 -19.69 -2.24 -10.32
CA TYR A 157 -19.31 -2.06 -11.71
C TYR A 157 -20.51 -2.30 -12.62
N THR A 158 -20.70 -1.43 -13.60
CA THR A 158 -21.75 -1.58 -14.62
C THR A 158 -21.21 -1.25 -16.00
N THR A 159 -21.83 -1.78 -17.04
CA THR A 159 -21.53 -1.47 -18.44
C THR A 159 -22.76 -0.92 -19.12
N SER A 160 -22.58 0.05 -20.01
CA SER A 160 -23.66 0.60 -20.85
C SER A 160 -24.09 -0.35 -21.96
N ASN A 161 -23.21 -1.29 -22.37
CA ASN A 161 -23.52 -2.23 -23.46
C ASN A 161 -22.85 -3.59 -23.22
N LYS A 162 -23.63 -4.54 -22.72
CA LYS A 162 -23.18 -5.92 -22.45
C LYS A 162 -22.82 -6.72 -23.72
N LYS A 163 -23.34 -6.32 -24.89
CA LYS A 163 -23.03 -6.96 -26.18
C LYS A 163 -21.59 -6.59 -26.64
N VAL A 164 -21.09 -5.40 -26.27
CA VAL A 164 -19.74 -4.93 -26.60
C VAL A 164 -18.74 -5.35 -25.52
N ALA A 165 -19.04 -5.06 -24.24
CA ALA A 165 -18.17 -5.43 -23.14
C ALA A 165 -18.99 -5.78 -21.88
N THR A 166 -18.58 -6.83 -21.18
CA THR A 166 -19.12 -7.20 -19.87
C THR A 166 -18.17 -6.79 -18.76
N VAL A 167 -18.70 -6.60 -17.55
CA VAL A 167 -17.88 -6.38 -16.35
C VAL A 167 -18.45 -7.21 -15.19
N THR A 168 -17.57 -7.88 -14.45
CA THR A 168 -17.95 -8.70 -13.29
C THR A 168 -17.99 -7.85 -12.02
N SER A 169 -18.58 -8.39 -10.94
CA SER A 169 -18.56 -7.77 -9.60
C SER A 169 -17.14 -7.60 -9.03
N LYS A 170 -16.16 -8.34 -9.55
CA LYS A 170 -14.73 -8.21 -9.21
C LYS A 170 -13.99 -7.17 -10.08
N GLY A 171 -14.71 -6.50 -11.01
CA GLY A 171 -14.12 -5.47 -11.89
C GLY A 171 -13.34 -6.04 -13.07
N VAL A 172 -13.56 -7.29 -13.46
CA VAL A 172 -12.98 -7.87 -14.68
C VAL A 172 -13.85 -7.48 -15.87
N ILE A 173 -13.30 -6.68 -16.78
CA ILE A 173 -13.91 -6.32 -18.07
C ILE A 173 -13.51 -7.36 -19.10
N THR A 174 -14.46 -7.82 -19.92
CA THR A 174 -14.19 -8.69 -21.07
C THR A 174 -14.80 -8.09 -22.33
N ALA A 175 -13.99 -7.89 -23.39
CA ALA A 175 -14.44 -7.42 -24.68
C ALA A 175 -15.13 -8.56 -25.43
N LYS A 176 -16.41 -8.39 -25.83
CA LYS A 176 -17.21 -9.40 -26.51
C LYS A 176 -17.30 -9.14 -28.04
N LYS A 177 -17.44 -7.88 -28.43
CA LYS A 177 -17.63 -7.50 -29.85
C LYS A 177 -16.94 -6.13 -30.09
N LYS A 178 -16.55 -5.85 -31.33
CA LYS A 178 -16.09 -4.50 -31.75
C LYS A 178 -17.17 -3.46 -31.45
N GLY A 179 -16.77 -2.33 -30.91
CA GLY A 179 -17.66 -1.23 -30.55
C GLY A 179 -17.19 -0.51 -29.30
N THR A 180 -18.01 0.41 -28.81
CA THR A 180 -17.73 1.21 -27.61
C THR A 180 -18.73 0.89 -26.51
N ALA A 181 -18.24 0.74 -25.29
CA ALA A 181 -19.06 0.66 -24.07
C ALA A 181 -18.49 1.57 -22.98
N THR A 182 -19.37 2.14 -22.17
CA THR A 182 -18.96 2.90 -20.98
C THR A 182 -19.05 1.98 -19.77
N ILE A 183 -17.92 1.79 -19.09
CA ILE A 183 -17.87 1.08 -17.81
C ILE A 183 -17.95 2.12 -16.70
N THR A 184 -18.92 1.97 -15.79
CA THR A 184 -19.07 2.84 -14.63
C THR A 184 -18.66 2.09 -13.38
N VAL A 185 -17.71 2.66 -12.64
CA VAL A 185 -17.26 2.19 -11.31
C VAL A 185 -17.87 3.12 -10.28
N LYS A 186 -18.65 2.58 -9.33
CA LYS A 186 -19.34 3.36 -8.30
C LYS A 186 -18.97 2.87 -6.90
N SER A 187 -18.85 3.79 -5.96
CA SER A 187 -18.70 3.50 -4.52
C SER A 187 -19.43 4.60 -3.74
N GLY A 188 -20.51 4.24 -3.06
CA GLY A 188 -21.43 5.19 -2.43
C GLY A 188 -21.98 6.19 -3.45
N SER A 189 -21.86 7.49 -3.16
CA SER A 189 -22.27 8.57 -4.06
C SER A 189 -21.23 8.88 -5.16
N LYS A 190 -20.02 8.31 -5.10
CA LYS A 190 -18.96 8.60 -6.06
C LYS A 190 -18.97 7.61 -7.21
N SER A 191 -18.71 8.12 -8.42
CA SER A 191 -18.58 7.30 -9.61
C SER A 191 -17.41 7.76 -10.49
N LYS A 192 -16.85 6.83 -11.25
CA LYS A 192 -15.86 7.09 -12.30
C LYS A 192 -16.28 6.31 -13.54
N LYS A 193 -16.37 7.00 -14.68
CA LYS A 193 -16.66 6.40 -15.99
C LYS A 193 -15.35 6.22 -16.78
N LEU A 194 -15.28 5.13 -17.51
CA LEU A 194 -14.20 4.85 -18.47
C LEU A 194 -14.82 4.30 -19.76
N ARG A 195 -14.25 4.68 -20.88
CA ARG A 195 -14.70 4.23 -22.20
C ARG A 195 -13.87 3.05 -22.66
N SER A 196 -14.50 1.91 -22.92
CA SER A 196 -13.89 0.73 -23.54
C SER A 196 -14.14 0.78 -25.05
N GLN A 197 -13.09 0.58 -25.82
CA GLN A 197 -13.12 0.47 -27.29
C GLN A 197 -12.50 -0.87 -27.70
#